data_7ff3a622df1dafea35d3f073ad3e515a
#
_entry.id   7ff3a622df1dafea35d3f073ad3e515a
#
_cell.length_a   1.000
_cell.length_b   1.000
_cell.length_c   1.000
_cell.angle_alpha   90.00
_cell.angle_beta   90.00
_cell.angle_gamma   90.00
#
_symmetry.space_group_name_H-M   'P 1'
#
loop_
_entity.id
_entity.type
_entity.pdbx_description
1 polymer ?
#
loop_
_entity_poly.entity_id
_entity_poly.type
_entity_poly.pdbx_seq_one_letter_code
_entity_poly.pdbx_strand_id
1 'polypeptide(L)'
;MPGLSTADGTPTGGVYGFAALSLELIKQLNPDYVCVAWDKRGTNIRRRLAIYPDYKAGRKPAPPDFYAQIPILHELLAAFGWPLYEFDDYEADDIMATLDKQAEQHGGIETYLITSDLDALQILDQNTYLYALKKGLTNIDKFDIPAFEERYGIRIGQFLDLKSLKGDSSDNIPGVPGVGEKTAVKLLQQFETLDGVYENLWQIKDSLRRKLEAGKKSAYMSRELARLFTDAPVKLDLEAMNVRDLDTAKLRELLEKLEFRSLLRKLPQHMRDGASGVATNNILAPAVEISGDKVIPMLVMAPELLVIWDGDTVWLSHEKGKVACLPLAKASAILAESSIVGHDTKEFLKALLGAGCQRLPAVKHDTAQGSFLLNPLRKS
;
A
#
# COMPACT_ATOMS: atom_id res chain seq x y z
N MET A 1 10.57 -5.70 3.35
CA MET A 1 11.47 -5.69 4.52
C MET A 1 12.47 -6.82 4.36
N PRO A 2 13.73 -6.54 4.06
CA PRO A 2 14.74 -7.59 3.95
C PRO A 2 14.90 -8.26 5.33
N GLY A 3 14.92 -9.60 5.33
CA GLY A 3 15.15 -10.41 6.54
C GLY A 3 13.89 -10.79 7.34
N LEU A 4 12.67 -10.45 6.88
CA LEU A 4 11.45 -10.98 7.49
C LEU A 4 11.16 -12.38 6.96
N SER A 5 11.03 -13.34 7.87
CA SER A 5 10.66 -14.73 7.58
C SER A 5 9.75 -15.27 8.68
N THR A 6 9.01 -16.32 8.37
CA THR A 6 8.28 -17.13 9.36
C THR A 6 9.26 -17.92 10.23
N ALA A 7 8.77 -18.54 11.31
CA ALA A 7 9.59 -19.32 12.23
C ALA A 7 10.30 -20.53 11.55
N ASP A 8 9.73 -21.06 10.47
CA ASP A 8 10.31 -22.14 9.65
C ASP A 8 11.33 -21.64 8.61
N GLY A 9 11.59 -20.33 8.55
CA GLY A 9 12.58 -19.70 7.67
C GLY A 9 12.05 -19.32 6.29
N THR A 10 10.73 -19.43 6.02
CA THR A 10 10.14 -19.00 4.75
C THR A 10 10.23 -17.47 4.60
N PRO A 11 10.85 -16.92 3.55
CA PRO A 11 10.97 -15.48 3.38
C PRO A 11 9.58 -14.87 3.10
N THR A 12 9.22 -13.81 3.84
CA THR A 12 7.88 -13.19 3.76
C THR A 12 7.92 -11.67 3.66
N GLY A 13 9.11 -11.06 3.59
CA GLY A 13 9.27 -9.60 3.64
C GLY A 13 8.58 -8.84 2.51
N GLY A 14 8.55 -9.41 1.29
CA GLY A 14 7.83 -8.84 0.15
C GLY A 14 6.32 -8.96 0.30
N VAL A 15 5.84 -10.14 0.72
CA VAL A 15 4.42 -10.40 0.98
C VAL A 15 3.88 -9.48 2.08
N TYR A 16 4.63 -9.33 3.18
CA TYR A 16 4.27 -8.41 4.26
C TYR A 16 4.19 -6.96 3.77
N GLY A 17 5.19 -6.53 3.00
CA GLY A 17 5.23 -5.17 2.45
C GLY A 17 4.04 -4.89 1.54
N PHE A 18 3.72 -5.83 0.65
CA PHE A 18 2.56 -5.73 -0.23
C PHE A 18 1.25 -5.69 0.57
N ALA A 19 1.02 -6.64 1.49
CA ALA A 19 -0.18 -6.68 2.31
C ALA A 19 -0.37 -5.40 3.15
N ALA A 20 0.71 -4.92 3.77
CA ALA A 20 0.67 -3.70 4.57
C ALA A 20 0.32 -2.46 3.76
N LEU A 21 0.91 -2.32 2.56
CA LEU A 21 0.61 -1.25 1.62
C LEU A 21 -0.84 -1.33 1.13
N SER A 22 -1.28 -2.52 0.72
CA SER A 22 -2.65 -2.74 0.24
C SER A 22 -3.70 -2.36 1.27
N LEU A 23 -3.53 -2.77 2.53
CA LEU A 23 -4.44 -2.41 3.61
C LEU A 23 -4.45 -0.90 3.91
N GLU A 24 -3.30 -0.25 3.80
CA GLU A 24 -3.22 1.21 3.97
C GLU A 24 -3.93 1.94 2.83
N LEU A 25 -3.72 1.51 1.58
CA LEU A 25 -4.37 2.10 0.40
C LEU A 25 -5.90 1.89 0.42
N ILE A 26 -6.37 0.70 0.78
CA ILE A 26 -7.81 0.45 0.96
C ILE A 26 -8.41 1.43 1.97
N LYS A 27 -7.71 1.64 3.10
CA LYS A 27 -8.18 2.58 4.12
C LYS A 27 -8.20 4.03 3.64
N GLN A 28 -7.20 4.44 2.84
CA GLN A 28 -7.07 5.81 2.35
C GLN A 28 -8.02 6.12 1.19
N LEU A 29 -8.13 5.19 0.24
CA LEU A 29 -8.87 5.39 -1.00
C LEU A 29 -10.30 4.89 -0.90
N ASN A 30 -10.58 3.94 0.00
CA ASN A 30 -11.88 3.26 0.12
C ASN A 30 -12.43 2.82 -1.26
N PRO A 31 -11.65 2.04 -2.05
CA PRO A 31 -12.01 1.73 -3.42
C PRO A 31 -13.24 0.81 -3.47
N ASP A 32 -14.06 0.94 -4.51
CA ASP A 32 -15.14 0.01 -4.81
C ASP A 32 -14.62 -1.25 -5.52
N TYR A 33 -13.58 -1.10 -6.32
CA TYR A 33 -13.00 -2.13 -7.18
C TYR A 33 -11.49 -2.17 -7.05
N VAL A 34 -10.92 -3.37 -7.06
CA VAL A 34 -9.46 -3.57 -7.08
C VAL A 34 -9.13 -4.73 -8.02
N CYS A 35 -8.08 -4.56 -8.81
CA CYS A 35 -7.44 -5.63 -9.55
C CYS A 35 -5.92 -5.46 -9.53
N VAL A 36 -5.21 -6.51 -9.89
CA VAL A 36 -3.75 -6.53 -9.92
C VAL A 36 -3.27 -6.92 -11.31
N ALA A 37 -2.50 -6.04 -11.93
CA ALA A 37 -1.76 -6.35 -13.15
C ALA A 37 -0.40 -6.93 -12.78
N TRP A 38 -0.01 -8.01 -13.43
CA TRP A 38 1.20 -8.77 -13.11
C TRP A 38 2.04 -9.06 -14.35
N ASP A 39 3.35 -8.98 -14.22
CA ASP A 39 4.30 -9.33 -15.28
C ASP A 39 4.47 -10.85 -15.39
N LYS A 40 3.92 -11.46 -16.43
CA LYS A 40 4.10 -12.90 -16.70
C LYS A 40 5.55 -13.19 -17.07
N ARG A 41 6.24 -13.87 -16.15
CA ARG A 41 7.67 -14.11 -16.27
C ARG A 41 8.05 -14.80 -17.58
N GLY A 42 9.01 -14.22 -18.30
CA GLY A 42 9.65 -14.80 -19.48
C GLY A 42 8.89 -14.61 -20.79
N THR A 43 7.63 -14.19 -20.75
CA THR A 43 6.82 -14.05 -21.97
C THR A 43 6.19 -12.66 -22.14
N ASN A 44 6.07 -11.88 -21.09
CA ASN A 44 5.44 -10.55 -21.10
C ASN A 44 6.12 -9.53 -22.05
N ILE A 45 7.44 -9.61 -22.24
CA ILE A 45 8.21 -8.65 -23.07
C ILE A 45 8.45 -9.09 -24.51
N ARG A 46 7.90 -10.24 -24.97
CA ARG A 46 8.20 -10.79 -26.32
C ARG A 46 7.85 -9.82 -27.44
N ARG A 47 6.74 -9.07 -27.31
CA ARG A 47 6.31 -8.07 -28.29
C ARG A 47 7.35 -6.95 -28.45
N ARG A 48 7.93 -6.46 -27.34
CA ARG A 48 8.99 -5.44 -27.36
C ARG A 48 10.33 -6.00 -27.80
N LEU A 49 10.67 -7.24 -27.44
CA LEU A 49 11.87 -7.92 -27.95
C LEU A 49 11.84 -8.13 -29.46
N ALA A 50 10.67 -8.31 -30.05
CA ALA A 50 10.53 -8.39 -31.51
C ALA A 50 10.86 -7.05 -32.20
N ILE A 51 10.67 -5.92 -31.54
CA ILE A 51 11.04 -4.59 -32.04
C ILE A 51 12.52 -4.31 -31.77
N TYR A 52 12.99 -4.63 -30.56
CA TYR A 52 14.35 -4.39 -30.12
C TYR A 52 14.88 -5.53 -29.24
N PRO A 53 15.77 -6.39 -29.75
CA PRO A 53 16.25 -7.58 -29.01
C PRO A 53 16.96 -7.28 -27.71
N ASP A 54 17.53 -6.07 -27.55
CA ASP A 54 18.22 -5.65 -26.34
C ASP A 54 17.30 -4.97 -25.33
N TYR A 55 15.98 -4.96 -25.54
CA TYR A 55 15.03 -4.42 -24.56
C TYR A 55 15.17 -5.11 -23.21
N LYS A 56 15.36 -4.33 -22.15
CA LYS A 56 15.60 -4.80 -20.76
C LYS A 56 16.81 -5.75 -20.57
N ALA A 57 17.74 -5.83 -21.55
CA ALA A 57 18.89 -6.74 -21.48
C ALA A 57 19.80 -6.51 -20.27
N GLY A 58 19.83 -5.30 -19.71
CA GLY A 58 20.63 -4.94 -18.52
C GLY A 58 20.00 -5.33 -17.19
N ARG A 59 18.76 -5.82 -17.14
CA ARG A 59 18.06 -6.15 -15.90
C ARG A 59 18.65 -7.43 -15.27
N LYS A 60 19.12 -7.30 -14.03
CA LYS A 60 19.57 -8.45 -13.24
C LYS A 60 18.37 -9.23 -12.69
N PRO A 61 18.44 -10.57 -12.64
CA PRO A 61 17.40 -11.37 -12.00
C PRO A 61 17.26 -10.99 -10.52
N ALA A 62 16.04 -11.05 -10.01
CA ALA A 62 15.78 -10.84 -8.59
C ALA A 62 16.40 -11.99 -7.75
N PRO A 63 16.68 -11.75 -6.47
CA PRO A 63 17.17 -12.80 -5.58
C PRO A 63 16.21 -14.01 -5.50
N PRO A 64 16.71 -15.23 -5.24
CA PRO A 64 15.87 -16.43 -5.09
C PRO A 64 14.71 -16.25 -4.11
N ASP A 65 14.97 -15.59 -2.97
CA ASP A 65 13.97 -15.30 -1.93
C ASP A 65 12.79 -14.46 -2.44
N PHE A 66 13.01 -13.64 -3.46
CA PHE A 66 11.91 -12.91 -4.10
C PHE A 66 10.97 -13.87 -4.83
N TYR A 67 11.52 -14.79 -5.60
CA TYR A 67 10.73 -15.76 -6.37
C TYR A 67 9.98 -16.75 -5.47
N ALA A 68 10.55 -17.12 -4.32
CA ALA A 68 9.91 -18.00 -3.35
C ALA A 68 8.63 -17.38 -2.76
N GLN A 69 8.52 -16.05 -2.74
CA GLN A 69 7.38 -15.34 -2.20
C GLN A 69 6.22 -15.16 -3.20
N ILE A 70 6.46 -15.34 -4.50
CA ILE A 70 5.42 -15.14 -5.53
C ILE A 70 4.19 -16.04 -5.32
N PRO A 71 4.32 -17.36 -5.07
CA PRO A 71 3.16 -18.20 -4.81
C PRO A 71 2.35 -17.75 -3.58
N ILE A 72 3.04 -17.34 -2.51
CA ILE A 72 2.42 -16.84 -1.29
C ILE A 72 1.65 -15.53 -1.57
N LEU A 73 2.21 -14.68 -2.42
CA LEU A 73 1.54 -13.44 -2.81
C LEU A 73 0.29 -13.72 -3.65
N HIS A 74 0.31 -14.71 -4.54
CA HIS A 74 -0.87 -15.15 -5.29
C HIS A 74 -1.95 -15.70 -4.35
N GLU A 75 -1.59 -16.49 -3.33
CA GLU A 75 -2.53 -16.94 -2.30
C GLU A 75 -3.16 -15.76 -1.55
N LEU A 76 -2.36 -14.73 -1.23
CA LEU A 76 -2.82 -13.51 -0.57
C LEU A 76 -3.81 -12.74 -1.43
N LEU A 77 -3.52 -12.55 -2.72
CA LEU A 77 -4.41 -11.87 -3.66
C LEU A 77 -5.74 -12.61 -3.80
N ALA A 78 -5.69 -13.95 -3.90
CA ALA A 78 -6.89 -14.79 -3.93
C ALA A 78 -7.70 -14.68 -2.62
N ALA A 79 -7.03 -14.52 -1.47
CA ALA A 79 -7.71 -14.32 -0.19
C ALA A 79 -8.33 -12.90 -0.08
N PHE A 80 -7.75 -11.90 -0.70
CA PHE A 80 -8.36 -10.58 -0.86
C PHE A 80 -9.54 -10.56 -1.83
N GLY A 81 -9.72 -11.60 -2.64
CA GLY A 81 -10.69 -11.62 -3.73
C GLY A 81 -10.31 -10.73 -4.90
N TRP A 82 -9.05 -10.33 -5.00
CA TRP A 82 -8.59 -9.45 -6.07
C TRP A 82 -8.15 -10.25 -7.28
N PRO A 83 -8.76 -10.03 -8.45
CA PRO A 83 -8.34 -10.70 -9.66
C PRO A 83 -6.94 -10.25 -10.07
N LEU A 84 -6.12 -11.22 -10.46
CA LEU A 84 -4.78 -11.02 -11.00
C LEU A 84 -4.80 -11.27 -12.50
N TYR A 85 -4.31 -10.31 -13.26
CA TYR A 85 -4.22 -10.39 -14.71
C TYR A 85 -2.77 -10.42 -15.16
N GLU A 86 -2.40 -11.46 -15.89
CA GLU A 86 -1.11 -11.62 -16.55
C GLU A 86 -1.27 -12.24 -17.92
N PHE A 87 -0.57 -11.71 -18.92
CA PHE A 87 -0.67 -12.19 -20.28
C PHE A 87 0.70 -12.35 -20.94
N ASP A 88 0.77 -13.25 -21.90
CA ASP A 88 1.90 -13.30 -22.83
C ASP A 88 1.91 -12.05 -23.68
N ASP A 89 3.11 -11.55 -24.01
CA ASP A 89 3.35 -10.41 -24.90
C ASP A 89 2.97 -9.03 -24.34
N TYR A 90 2.39 -8.96 -23.13
CA TYR A 90 2.01 -7.72 -22.46
C TYR A 90 2.63 -7.63 -21.07
N GLU A 91 3.12 -6.45 -20.74
CA GLU A 91 3.61 -6.11 -19.40
C GLU A 91 2.46 -5.63 -18.50
N ALA A 92 2.68 -5.62 -17.20
CA ALA A 92 1.68 -5.17 -16.23
C ALA A 92 1.16 -3.75 -16.56
N ASP A 93 2.05 -2.86 -17.02
CA ASP A 93 1.69 -1.49 -17.39
C ASP A 93 0.77 -1.43 -18.62
N ASP A 94 0.93 -2.35 -19.60
CA ASP A 94 0.01 -2.48 -20.73
C ASP A 94 -1.37 -2.96 -20.30
N ILE A 95 -1.42 -3.88 -19.34
CA ILE A 95 -2.67 -4.37 -18.75
C ILE A 95 -3.40 -3.22 -18.02
N MET A 96 -2.66 -2.45 -17.21
CA MET A 96 -3.21 -1.27 -16.53
C MET A 96 -3.74 -0.25 -17.53
N ALA A 97 -2.97 0.09 -18.58
CA ALA A 97 -3.40 1.01 -19.64
C ALA A 97 -4.64 0.52 -20.40
N THR A 98 -4.75 -0.79 -20.61
CA THR A 98 -5.92 -1.38 -21.28
C THR A 98 -7.17 -1.30 -20.40
N LEU A 99 -7.05 -1.62 -19.11
CA LEU A 99 -8.16 -1.56 -18.17
C LEU A 99 -8.61 -0.13 -17.91
N ASP A 100 -7.69 0.79 -17.76
CA ASP A 100 -7.98 2.21 -17.59
C ASP A 100 -8.74 2.79 -18.79
N LYS A 101 -8.30 2.50 -20.01
CA LYS A 101 -9.03 2.89 -21.23
C LYS A 101 -10.44 2.33 -21.27
N GLN A 102 -10.66 1.10 -20.78
CA GLN A 102 -12.01 0.53 -20.69
C GLN A 102 -12.84 1.20 -19.59
N ALA A 103 -12.22 1.59 -18.47
CA ALA A 103 -12.86 2.33 -17.39
C ALA A 103 -13.30 3.73 -17.85
N GLU A 104 -12.45 4.43 -18.63
CA GLU A 104 -12.79 5.71 -19.28
C GLU A 104 -14.01 5.56 -20.19
N GLN A 105 -14.04 4.52 -21.05
CA GLN A 105 -15.15 4.24 -21.94
C GLN A 105 -16.46 3.86 -21.20
N HIS A 106 -16.35 3.20 -20.06
CA HIS A 106 -17.49 2.88 -19.20
C HIS A 106 -18.11 4.15 -18.61
N GLY A 107 -17.27 5.12 -18.24
CA GLY A 107 -17.66 6.38 -17.61
C GLY A 107 -18.02 6.24 -16.13
N GLY A 108 -17.83 7.33 -15.39
CA GLY A 108 -18.16 7.40 -13.96
C GLY A 108 -17.22 6.60 -13.05
N ILE A 109 -16.05 6.17 -13.55
CA ILE A 109 -15.00 5.49 -12.79
C ILE A 109 -13.81 6.42 -12.65
N GLU A 110 -13.30 6.55 -11.42
CA GLU A 110 -11.99 7.13 -11.14
C GLU A 110 -10.97 6.01 -10.98
N THR A 111 -9.84 6.11 -11.69
CA THR A 111 -8.76 5.11 -11.66
C THR A 111 -7.59 5.60 -10.82
N TYR A 112 -7.14 4.77 -9.91
CA TYR A 112 -5.94 5.02 -9.10
C TYR A 112 -4.88 3.96 -9.43
N LEU A 113 -3.86 4.35 -10.18
CA LEU A 113 -2.74 3.49 -10.56
C LEU A 113 -1.72 3.45 -9.41
N ILE A 114 -1.45 2.27 -8.87
CA ILE A 114 -0.52 2.09 -7.76
C ILE A 114 0.72 1.35 -8.27
N THR A 115 1.75 2.08 -8.59
CA THR A 115 2.99 1.49 -9.11
C THR A 115 4.21 2.34 -8.71
N SER A 116 5.40 1.77 -8.77
CA SER A 116 6.66 2.51 -8.67
C SER A 116 7.19 2.96 -10.04
N ASP A 117 6.58 2.47 -11.12
CA ASP A 117 6.99 2.79 -12.48
C ASP A 117 6.33 4.07 -12.95
N LEU A 118 7.15 5.07 -13.30
CA LEU A 118 6.67 6.34 -13.81
C LEU A 118 6.21 6.29 -15.27
N ASP A 119 6.37 5.17 -15.95
CA ASP A 119 5.85 4.98 -17.31
C ASP A 119 4.33 5.03 -17.34
N ALA A 120 3.70 4.64 -16.22
CA ALA A 120 2.28 4.77 -15.99
C ALA A 120 1.77 6.23 -16.03
N LEU A 121 2.65 7.24 -15.99
CA LEU A 121 2.27 8.63 -16.26
C LEU A 121 1.64 8.83 -17.65
N GLN A 122 1.91 7.94 -18.62
CA GLN A 122 1.26 7.98 -19.94
C GLN A 122 -0.27 7.76 -19.87
N ILE A 123 -0.76 7.19 -18.79
CA ILE A 123 -2.18 6.81 -18.63
C ILE A 123 -2.99 7.95 -17.99
N LEU A 124 -2.32 8.95 -17.39
CA LEU A 124 -3.00 10.03 -16.69
C LEU A 124 -3.99 10.79 -17.59
N ASP A 125 -5.20 10.95 -17.08
CA ASP A 125 -6.23 11.80 -17.66
C ASP A 125 -7.00 12.57 -16.57
N GLN A 126 -8.22 13.03 -16.85
CA GLN A 126 -9.05 13.79 -15.91
C GLN A 126 -9.60 12.95 -14.76
N ASN A 127 -9.69 11.63 -14.92
CA ASN A 127 -10.24 10.67 -13.97
C ASN A 127 -9.21 9.64 -13.50
N THR A 128 -7.97 9.72 -13.99
CA THR A 128 -6.90 8.76 -13.70
C THR A 128 -5.75 9.44 -12.97
N TYR A 129 -5.36 8.85 -11.84
CA TYR A 129 -4.34 9.35 -10.93
C TYR A 129 -3.25 8.31 -10.74
N LEU A 130 -1.99 8.75 -10.66
CA LEU A 130 -0.88 7.86 -10.33
C LEU A 130 -0.41 8.08 -8.89
N TYR A 131 -0.40 7.02 -8.11
CA TYR A 131 0.22 6.96 -6.79
C TYR A 131 1.55 6.23 -6.93
N ALA A 132 2.61 7.00 -7.19
CA ALA A 132 3.95 6.49 -7.41
C ALA A 132 4.61 6.11 -6.08
N LEU A 133 4.85 4.81 -5.91
CA LEU A 133 5.45 4.25 -4.70
C LEU A 133 6.94 4.59 -4.62
N LYS A 134 7.37 5.22 -3.54
CA LYS A 134 8.78 5.44 -3.19
C LYS A 134 9.26 4.40 -2.16
N LYS A 135 10.53 4.50 -1.77
CA LYS A 135 11.07 3.66 -0.69
C LYS A 135 10.30 3.90 0.61
N GLY A 136 9.67 2.83 1.13
CA GLY A 136 8.84 2.85 2.34
C GLY A 136 7.35 2.76 2.03
N LEU A 137 6.58 2.28 3.03
CA LEU A 137 5.14 2.02 2.89
C LEU A 137 4.26 3.29 2.90
N THR A 138 4.83 4.44 3.28
CA THR A 138 4.08 5.67 3.51
C THR A 138 4.49 6.83 2.60
N ASN A 139 5.52 6.63 1.77
CA ASN A 139 6.04 7.68 0.91
C ASN A 139 5.53 7.50 -0.53
N ILE A 140 4.44 8.15 -0.85
CA ILE A 140 3.74 8.08 -2.14
C ILE A 140 3.72 9.45 -2.77
N ASP A 141 4.24 9.57 -3.99
CA ASP A 141 4.03 10.76 -4.82
C ASP A 141 2.70 10.60 -5.57
N LYS A 142 1.85 11.58 -5.45
CA LYS A 142 0.57 11.62 -6.16
C LYS A 142 0.70 12.49 -7.38
N PHE A 143 0.32 11.94 -8.52
CA PHE A 143 0.28 12.67 -9.78
C PHE A 143 -1.13 12.70 -10.33
N ASP A 144 -1.55 13.90 -10.65
CA ASP A 144 -2.59 14.26 -11.60
C ASP A 144 -1.95 15.05 -12.75
N ILE A 145 -2.74 15.51 -13.71
CA ILE A 145 -2.23 16.30 -14.83
C ILE A 145 -1.50 17.58 -14.36
N PRO A 146 -2.05 18.40 -13.44
CA PRO A 146 -1.35 19.58 -12.93
C PRO A 146 0.01 19.28 -12.29
N ALA A 147 0.08 18.26 -11.43
CA ALA A 147 1.33 17.87 -10.77
C ALA A 147 2.37 17.33 -11.77
N PHE A 148 1.92 16.65 -12.83
CA PHE A 148 2.77 16.22 -13.92
C PHE A 148 3.34 17.44 -14.67
N GLU A 149 2.50 18.38 -15.09
CA GLU A 149 2.90 19.55 -15.87
C GLU A 149 3.84 20.46 -15.07
N GLU A 150 3.59 20.63 -13.78
CA GLU A 150 4.50 21.34 -12.88
C GLU A 150 5.88 20.69 -12.82
N ARG A 151 5.93 19.37 -12.70
CA ARG A 151 7.19 18.61 -12.56
C ARG A 151 8.00 18.54 -13.84
N TYR A 152 7.35 18.30 -14.97
CA TYR A 152 8.05 18.05 -16.25
C TYR A 152 8.11 19.27 -17.17
N GLY A 153 7.26 20.28 -16.96
CA GLY A 153 7.21 21.50 -17.78
C GLY A 153 6.68 21.26 -19.20
N ILE A 154 5.96 20.15 -19.42
CA ILE A 154 5.34 19.76 -20.70
C ILE A 154 3.95 19.21 -20.42
N ARG A 155 3.08 19.16 -21.44
CA ARG A 155 1.74 18.56 -21.34
C ARG A 155 1.84 17.03 -21.25
N ILE A 156 0.87 16.39 -20.61
CA ILE A 156 0.84 14.95 -20.40
C ILE A 156 0.96 14.16 -21.74
N GLY A 157 0.28 14.58 -22.79
CA GLY A 157 0.37 13.95 -24.11
C GLY A 157 1.76 13.98 -24.76
N GLN A 158 2.69 14.77 -24.22
CA GLN A 158 4.08 14.85 -24.70
C GLN A 158 5.03 13.89 -23.97
N PHE A 159 4.54 13.16 -22.95
CA PHE A 159 5.41 12.32 -22.12
C PHE A 159 6.04 11.15 -22.92
N LEU A 160 5.26 10.52 -23.80
CA LEU A 160 5.77 9.48 -24.70
C LEU A 160 6.86 10.03 -25.62
N ASP A 161 6.68 11.23 -26.17
CA ASP A 161 7.66 11.88 -27.04
C ASP A 161 8.91 12.30 -26.26
N LEU A 162 8.76 12.70 -24.99
CA LEU A 162 9.88 12.95 -24.08
C LEU A 162 10.74 11.66 -23.94
N LYS A 163 10.11 10.52 -23.67
CA LYS A 163 10.79 9.23 -23.57
C LYS A 163 11.42 8.80 -24.90
N SER A 164 10.76 9.09 -26.00
CA SER A 164 11.26 8.79 -27.36
C SER A 164 12.56 9.53 -27.67
N LEU A 165 12.67 10.78 -27.22
CA LEU A 165 13.86 11.60 -27.44
C LEU A 165 15.00 11.29 -26.46
N LYS A 166 14.69 11.21 -25.14
CA LYS A 166 15.72 11.00 -24.11
C LYS A 166 16.14 9.54 -23.93
N GLY A 167 15.28 8.60 -24.33
CA GLY A 167 15.42 7.18 -24.02
C GLY A 167 15.08 6.85 -22.57
N ASP A 168 15.27 5.58 -22.22
CA ASP A 168 15.15 5.06 -20.86
C ASP A 168 16.24 4.01 -20.59
N SER A 169 17.16 4.36 -19.70
CA SER A 169 18.28 3.47 -19.37
C SER A 169 17.86 2.26 -18.53
N SER A 170 16.74 2.34 -17.79
CA SER A 170 16.23 1.23 -16.96
C SER A 170 15.69 0.08 -17.83
N ASP A 171 15.15 0.43 -19.00
CA ASP A 171 14.58 -0.50 -19.98
C ASP A 171 15.45 -0.70 -21.20
N ASN A 172 16.65 -0.09 -21.19
CA ASN A 172 17.57 -0.09 -22.31
C ASN A 172 16.96 0.48 -23.60
N ILE A 173 16.12 1.50 -23.47
CA ILE A 173 15.54 2.24 -24.59
C ILE A 173 16.50 3.35 -24.99
N PRO A 174 17.04 3.36 -26.23
CA PRO A 174 18.18 4.21 -26.56
C PRO A 174 17.88 5.70 -26.69
N GLY A 175 16.67 6.09 -27.11
CA GLY A 175 16.38 7.49 -27.43
C GLY A 175 17.24 8.03 -28.56
N VAL A 176 17.52 9.34 -28.55
CA VAL A 176 18.47 9.99 -29.44
C VAL A 176 19.80 10.21 -28.70
N PRO A 177 20.90 9.58 -29.13
CA PRO A 177 22.19 9.69 -28.46
C PRO A 177 22.62 11.15 -28.27
N GLY A 178 22.87 11.52 -26.99
CA GLY A 178 23.28 12.87 -26.62
C GLY A 178 22.14 13.91 -26.53
N VAL A 179 20.89 13.45 -26.50
CA VAL A 179 19.69 14.22 -26.16
C VAL A 179 19.21 13.76 -24.78
N GLY A 180 19.45 14.56 -23.76
CA GLY A 180 18.95 14.32 -22.40
C GLY A 180 17.63 15.03 -22.15
N GLU A 181 17.05 14.79 -20.97
CA GLU A 181 15.72 15.28 -20.57
C GLU A 181 15.53 16.80 -20.77
N LYS A 182 16.47 17.61 -20.29
CA LYS A 182 16.39 19.08 -20.45
C LYS A 182 16.32 19.54 -21.90
N THR A 183 17.03 18.82 -22.80
CA THR A 183 17.02 19.15 -24.23
C THR A 183 15.72 18.69 -24.86
N ALA A 184 15.27 17.49 -24.53
CA ALA A 184 14.02 16.93 -25.04
C ALA A 184 12.79 17.78 -24.61
N VAL A 185 12.74 18.20 -23.33
CA VAL A 185 11.70 19.12 -22.83
C VAL A 185 11.66 20.42 -23.63
N LYS A 186 12.82 21.08 -23.86
CA LYS A 186 12.87 22.31 -24.67
C LYS A 186 12.39 22.11 -26.11
N LEU A 187 12.74 20.97 -26.70
CA LEU A 187 12.28 20.64 -28.05
C LEU A 187 10.76 20.47 -28.09
N LEU A 188 10.19 19.77 -27.12
CA LEU A 188 8.75 19.55 -27.04
C LEU A 188 7.98 20.83 -26.67
N GLN A 189 8.54 21.69 -25.85
CA GLN A 189 7.95 23.02 -25.58
C GLN A 189 7.89 23.90 -26.84
N GLN A 190 8.88 23.75 -27.73
CA GLN A 190 8.97 24.55 -28.96
C GLN A 190 8.20 23.96 -30.13
N PHE A 191 8.25 22.63 -30.31
CA PHE A 191 7.76 21.93 -31.50
C PHE A 191 6.60 20.99 -31.21
N GLU A 192 6.16 20.91 -29.97
CA GLU A 192 5.01 20.18 -29.44
C GLU A 192 5.11 18.66 -29.47
N THR A 193 5.52 18.06 -30.58
CA THR A 193 5.55 16.60 -30.76
C THR A 193 6.91 16.14 -31.31
N LEU A 194 7.18 14.83 -31.19
CA LEU A 194 8.33 14.21 -31.84
C LEU A 194 8.35 14.48 -33.35
N ASP A 195 7.18 14.35 -33.99
CA ASP A 195 7.03 14.64 -35.42
C ASP A 195 7.30 16.11 -35.73
N GLY A 196 6.74 17.03 -34.91
CA GLY A 196 7.02 18.47 -35.01
C GLY A 196 8.49 18.84 -34.88
N VAL A 197 9.25 18.15 -34.01
CA VAL A 197 10.70 18.32 -33.92
C VAL A 197 11.37 17.95 -35.24
N TYR A 198 11.01 16.81 -35.86
CA TYR A 198 11.63 16.34 -37.09
C TYR A 198 11.19 17.13 -38.35
N GLU A 199 10.01 17.70 -38.34
CA GLU A 199 9.52 18.60 -39.41
C GLU A 199 10.21 19.98 -39.37
N ASN A 200 10.70 20.40 -38.20
CA ASN A 200 11.31 21.71 -38.00
C ASN A 200 12.81 21.69 -37.71
N LEU A 201 13.53 20.66 -38.14
CA LEU A 201 14.97 20.52 -37.93
C LEU A 201 15.77 21.76 -38.39
N TRP A 202 15.32 22.46 -39.40
CA TRP A 202 15.95 23.66 -39.94
C TRP A 202 15.99 24.83 -38.93
N GLN A 203 15.14 24.84 -37.92
CA GLN A 203 15.12 25.82 -36.83
C GLN A 203 16.06 25.44 -35.67
N ILE A 204 16.62 24.25 -35.68
CA ILE A 204 17.44 23.70 -34.61
C ILE A 204 18.92 23.93 -34.91
N LYS A 205 19.69 24.29 -33.85
CA LYS A 205 21.15 24.51 -33.97
C LYS A 205 21.85 23.28 -34.58
N ASP A 206 22.81 23.52 -35.48
CA ASP A 206 23.50 22.49 -36.24
C ASP A 206 23.99 21.29 -35.43
N SER A 207 24.60 21.51 -34.28
CA SER A 207 25.14 20.46 -33.43
C SER A 207 24.06 19.51 -32.88
N LEU A 208 22.87 20.04 -32.53
CA LEU A 208 21.74 19.28 -32.06
C LEU A 208 20.97 18.66 -33.25
N ARG A 209 20.80 19.41 -34.33
CA ARG A 209 20.18 18.94 -35.55
C ARG A 209 20.86 17.66 -36.07
N ARG A 210 22.21 17.65 -36.17
CA ARG A 210 22.95 16.45 -36.58
C ARG A 210 22.69 15.23 -35.71
N LYS A 211 22.57 15.42 -34.38
CA LYS A 211 22.22 14.34 -33.46
C LYS A 211 20.81 13.80 -33.71
N LEU A 212 19.86 14.70 -33.90
CA LEU A 212 18.47 14.32 -34.19
C LEU A 212 18.37 13.60 -35.54
N GLU A 213 19.01 14.12 -36.60
CA GLU A 213 19.05 13.49 -37.90
C GLU A 213 19.63 12.07 -37.84
N ALA A 214 20.80 11.91 -37.20
CA ALA A 214 21.44 10.61 -37.00
C ALA A 214 20.61 9.65 -36.14
N GLY A 215 19.94 10.17 -35.12
CA GLY A 215 19.13 9.41 -34.16
C GLY A 215 17.66 9.21 -34.56
N LYS A 216 17.20 9.67 -35.74
CA LYS A 216 15.80 9.62 -36.13
C LYS A 216 15.16 8.24 -35.99
N LYS A 217 15.80 7.22 -36.56
CA LYS A 217 15.32 5.83 -36.49
C LYS A 217 15.20 5.35 -35.02
N SER A 218 16.22 5.67 -34.23
CA SER A 218 16.26 5.31 -32.80
C SER A 218 15.15 6.00 -32.02
N ALA A 219 14.84 7.26 -32.28
CA ALA A 219 13.75 7.99 -31.62
C ALA A 219 12.39 7.35 -31.87
N TYR A 220 12.09 7.01 -33.14
CA TYR A 220 10.81 6.36 -33.48
C TYR A 220 10.72 4.92 -32.96
N MET A 221 11.82 4.16 -33.00
CA MET A 221 11.88 2.85 -32.34
C MET A 221 11.65 3.00 -30.83
N SER A 222 12.27 3.98 -30.18
CA SER A 222 12.08 4.27 -28.76
C SER A 222 10.65 4.64 -28.45
N ARG A 223 9.94 5.36 -29.34
CA ARG A 223 8.52 5.67 -29.20
C ARG A 223 7.68 4.40 -29.17
N GLU A 224 7.94 3.45 -30.06
CA GLU A 224 7.20 2.19 -30.09
C GLU A 224 7.51 1.29 -28.87
N LEU A 225 8.74 1.30 -28.37
CA LEU A 225 9.14 0.55 -27.17
C LEU A 225 8.55 1.15 -25.88
N ALA A 226 8.57 2.48 -25.77
CA ALA A 226 8.07 3.18 -24.58
C ALA A 226 6.55 3.31 -24.53
N ARG A 227 5.87 3.12 -25.68
CA ARG A 227 4.40 3.19 -25.75
C ARG A 227 3.78 2.08 -24.92
N LEU A 228 2.81 2.44 -24.12
CA LEU A 228 1.94 1.47 -23.44
C LEU A 228 0.88 0.96 -24.44
N PHE A 229 0.77 -0.36 -24.54
CA PHE A 229 -0.25 -1.00 -25.36
C PHE A 229 -1.58 -0.98 -24.63
N THR A 230 -2.66 -0.70 -25.36
CA THR A 230 -4.03 -0.64 -24.81
C THR A 230 -4.94 -1.70 -25.45
N ASP A 231 -4.33 -2.78 -25.93
CA ASP A 231 -4.97 -3.88 -26.65
C ASP A 231 -4.70 -5.25 -25.99
N ALA A 232 -4.34 -5.25 -24.69
CA ALA A 232 -4.19 -6.49 -23.94
C ALA A 232 -5.52 -7.27 -23.88
N PRO A 233 -5.50 -8.61 -23.93
CA PRO A 233 -6.72 -9.43 -23.96
C PRO A 233 -7.38 -9.55 -22.60
N VAL A 234 -7.56 -8.41 -21.91
CA VAL A 234 -8.23 -8.28 -20.62
C VAL A 234 -9.55 -7.52 -20.79
N LYS A 235 -10.53 -7.86 -19.96
CA LYS A 235 -11.80 -7.16 -19.87
C LYS A 235 -11.99 -6.54 -18.50
N LEU A 236 -12.54 -5.34 -18.45
CA LEU A 236 -12.98 -4.69 -17.23
C LEU A 236 -14.21 -5.45 -16.70
N ASP A 237 -13.98 -6.25 -15.67
CA ASP A 237 -15.04 -7.01 -15.00
C ASP A 237 -15.22 -6.45 -13.58
N LEU A 238 -16.12 -5.49 -13.43
CA LEU A 238 -16.37 -4.81 -12.17
C LEU A 238 -16.98 -5.73 -11.12
N GLU A 239 -17.67 -6.81 -11.51
CA GLU A 239 -18.17 -7.80 -10.57
C GLU A 239 -17.03 -8.58 -9.95
N ALA A 240 -16.11 -9.10 -10.77
CA ALA A 240 -14.93 -9.82 -10.30
C ALA A 240 -13.94 -8.94 -9.50
N MET A 241 -13.94 -7.62 -9.74
CA MET A 241 -13.06 -6.65 -9.07
C MET A 241 -13.65 -6.06 -7.78
N ASN A 242 -14.88 -6.43 -7.39
CA ASN A 242 -15.58 -5.85 -6.26
C ASN A 242 -14.87 -6.18 -4.93
N VAL A 243 -14.47 -5.14 -4.18
CA VAL A 243 -13.71 -5.28 -2.93
C VAL A 243 -14.53 -5.96 -1.82
N ARG A 244 -15.87 -6.02 -1.95
CA ARG A 244 -16.75 -6.61 -0.93
C ARG A 244 -16.78 -8.13 -0.95
N ASP A 245 -16.29 -8.77 -2.01
CA ASP A 245 -16.32 -10.23 -2.21
C ASP A 245 -15.08 -10.95 -1.65
N LEU A 246 -14.48 -10.36 -0.63
CA LEU A 246 -13.29 -10.92 -0.01
C LEU A 246 -13.64 -12.09 0.96
N ASP A 247 -12.85 -13.14 0.92
CA ASP A 247 -12.93 -14.25 1.91
C ASP A 247 -12.14 -13.87 3.17
N THR A 248 -12.84 -13.27 4.13
CA THR A 248 -12.23 -12.82 5.39
C THR A 248 -11.68 -13.97 6.23
N ALA A 249 -12.26 -15.16 6.15
CA ALA A 249 -11.78 -16.32 6.89
C ALA A 249 -10.45 -16.81 6.31
N LYS A 250 -10.39 -16.97 5.00
CA LYS A 250 -9.18 -17.37 4.27
C LYS A 250 -8.05 -16.34 4.42
N LEU A 251 -8.38 -15.05 4.34
CA LEU A 251 -7.40 -13.99 4.55
C LEU A 251 -6.81 -14.03 5.96
N ARG A 252 -7.65 -14.22 6.98
CA ARG A 252 -7.21 -14.34 8.37
C ARG A 252 -6.31 -15.55 8.56
N GLU A 253 -6.73 -16.73 8.09
CA GLU A 253 -5.95 -17.98 8.17
C GLU A 253 -4.57 -17.80 7.54
N LEU A 254 -4.51 -17.19 6.35
CA LEU A 254 -3.25 -16.92 5.67
C LEU A 254 -2.35 -15.94 6.43
N LEU A 255 -2.91 -14.84 6.95
CA LEU A 255 -2.14 -13.87 7.74
C LEU A 255 -1.63 -14.47 9.07
N GLU A 256 -2.39 -15.39 9.67
CA GLU A 256 -1.97 -16.14 10.87
C GLU A 256 -0.85 -17.13 10.52
N LYS A 257 -0.98 -17.90 9.44
CA LYS A 257 0.05 -18.82 8.92
C LYS A 257 1.36 -18.08 8.60
N LEU A 258 1.27 -16.86 8.07
CA LEU A 258 2.41 -16.01 7.75
C LEU A 258 2.94 -15.23 8.98
N GLU A 259 2.35 -15.42 10.16
CA GLU A 259 2.69 -14.73 11.40
C GLU A 259 2.53 -13.18 11.34
N PHE A 260 1.65 -12.68 10.47
CA PHE A 260 1.42 -11.25 10.25
C PHE A 260 0.43 -10.65 11.28
N ARG A 261 0.66 -10.89 12.56
CA ARG A 261 -0.23 -10.48 13.66
C ARG A 261 -0.54 -8.98 13.68
N SER A 262 0.41 -8.15 13.25
CA SER A 262 0.21 -6.70 13.18
C SER A 262 -0.79 -6.29 12.08
N LEU A 263 -0.83 -7.02 10.97
CA LEU A 263 -1.77 -6.78 9.87
C LEU A 263 -3.19 -7.24 10.23
N LEU A 264 -3.33 -8.35 10.96
CA LEU A 264 -4.63 -8.79 11.48
C LEU A 264 -5.34 -7.71 12.31
N ARG A 265 -4.59 -6.94 13.09
CA ARG A 265 -5.14 -5.82 13.87
C ARG A 265 -5.51 -4.61 13.02
N LYS A 266 -4.88 -4.45 11.86
CA LYS A 266 -5.09 -3.32 10.94
C LYS A 266 -6.16 -3.58 9.88
N LEU A 267 -6.71 -4.79 9.81
CA LEU A 267 -7.79 -5.10 8.88
C LEU A 267 -8.94 -4.09 9.04
N PRO A 268 -9.45 -3.49 7.95
CA PRO A 268 -10.65 -2.68 7.99
C PRO A 268 -11.83 -3.41 8.61
N GLN A 269 -12.80 -2.70 9.18
CA GLN A 269 -13.90 -3.31 9.93
C GLN A 269 -14.74 -4.24 9.06
N HIS A 270 -15.04 -3.86 7.82
CA HIS A 270 -15.75 -4.72 6.86
C HIS A 270 -15.00 -6.01 6.51
N MET A 271 -13.67 -6.03 6.64
CA MET A 271 -12.83 -7.21 6.49
C MET A 271 -12.70 -8.04 7.78
N ARG A 272 -13.20 -7.56 8.91
CA ARG A 272 -13.24 -8.30 10.18
C ARG A 272 -14.56 -9.02 10.38
N ASP A 273 -15.66 -8.45 9.91
CA ASP A 273 -17.02 -8.87 10.22
C ASP A 273 -17.55 -10.02 9.34
N GLY A 274 -16.83 -10.39 8.27
CA GLY A 274 -17.18 -11.52 7.40
C GLY A 274 -17.03 -12.92 8.02
N ALA A 275 -16.60 -13.03 9.27
CA ALA A 275 -16.42 -14.29 9.98
C ALA A 275 -17.65 -14.69 10.81
N SER A 276 -18.86 -14.50 10.27
CA SER A 276 -20.09 -15.06 10.87
C SER A 276 -20.22 -16.54 10.53
N GLY A 277 -19.32 -17.40 11.03
CA GLY A 277 -19.38 -18.82 10.73
C GLY A 277 -18.66 -19.74 11.72
N VAL A 278 -17.72 -19.25 12.52
CA VAL A 278 -17.18 -20.03 13.64
C VAL A 278 -17.17 -19.12 14.86
N ALA A 279 -18.21 -19.23 15.65
CA ALA A 279 -18.24 -18.68 16.97
C ALA A 279 -17.15 -19.35 17.82
N THR A 280 -15.94 -18.77 17.85
CA THR A 280 -15.23 -18.78 19.11
C THR A 280 -16.08 -17.93 20.03
N ASN A 281 -16.82 -18.58 20.91
CA ASN A 281 -17.61 -18.00 21.98
C ASN A 281 -16.72 -17.24 22.97
N ASN A 282 -16.09 -16.17 22.50
CA ASN A 282 -15.49 -15.09 23.26
C ASN A 282 -15.91 -13.74 22.64
N ILE A 283 -17.13 -13.64 22.13
CA ILE A 283 -17.83 -12.38 22.12
C ILE A 283 -18.07 -12.11 23.61
N LEU A 284 -17.19 -11.35 24.20
CA LEU A 284 -17.53 -10.66 25.44
C LEU A 284 -18.84 -9.94 25.13
N ALA A 285 -19.93 -10.40 25.77
CA ALA A 285 -21.17 -9.65 25.73
C ALA A 285 -20.80 -8.17 25.95
N PRO A 286 -21.40 -7.22 25.22
CA PRO A 286 -21.07 -5.82 25.38
C PRO A 286 -21.05 -5.53 26.86
N ALA A 287 -19.92 -5.02 27.37
CA ALA A 287 -19.79 -4.71 28.77
C ALA A 287 -20.89 -3.72 29.13
N VAL A 288 -21.73 -4.06 30.06
CA VAL A 288 -22.77 -3.14 30.55
C VAL A 288 -22.05 -2.10 31.38
N GLU A 289 -22.02 -0.85 30.90
CA GLU A 289 -21.53 0.25 31.67
C GLU A 289 -22.47 0.47 32.85
N ILE A 290 -21.93 0.31 34.04
CA ILE A 290 -22.67 0.59 35.30
C ILE A 290 -22.26 1.99 35.74
N SER A 291 -23.13 2.95 35.53
CA SER A 291 -22.93 4.32 35.99
C SER A 291 -23.61 4.57 37.36
N GLY A 292 -22.95 5.39 38.18
CA GLY A 292 -23.51 5.92 39.42
C GLY A 292 -22.90 5.37 40.71
N ASP A 293 -23.31 5.97 41.83
CA ASP A 293 -22.75 5.75 43.18
C ASP A 293 -22.88 4.29 43.70
N LYS A 294 -23.70 3.47 43.07
CA LYS A 294 -23.89 2.05 43.42
C LYS A 294 -22.69 1.15 43.04
N VAL A 295 -21.83 1.58 42.16
CA VAL A 295 -20.69 0.79 41.68
C VAL A 295 -19.48 0.93 42.59
N ILE A 296 -19.30 2.08 43.19
CA ILE A 296 -18.15 2.39 44.06
C ILE A 296 -17.95 1.37 45.18
N PRO A 297 -18.99 1.00 45.95
CA PRO A 297 -18.82 0.00 47.01
C PRO A 297 -18.40 -1.38 46.52
N MET A 298 -18.85 -1.76 45.32
CA MET A 298 -18.46 -3.05 44.74
C MET A 298 -17.02 -3.08 44.26
N LEU A 299 -16.52 -1.96 43.72
CA LEU A 299 -15.11 -1.84 43.28
C LEU A 299 -14.15 -1.78 44.47
N VAL A 300 -14.51 -1.09 45.54
CA VAL A 300 -13.70 -0.99 46.79
C VAL A 300 -13.53 -2.35 47.47
N MET A 301 -14.54 -3.22 47.35
CA MET A 301 -14.51 -4.56 47.97
C MET A 301 -13.81 -5.61 47.07
N ALA A 302 -13.47 -5.27 45.84
CA ALA A 302 -12.88 -6.20 44.90
C ALA A 302 -11.39 -6.45 45.25
N PRO A 303 -10.97 -7.71 45.32
CA PRO A 303 -9.56 -8.04 45.63
C PRO A 303 -8.59 -7.67 44.49
N GLU A 304 -9.12 -7.55 43.29
CA GLU A 304 -8.37 -7.23 42.07
C GLU A 304 -9.24 -6.50 41.07
N LEU A 305 -8.70 -5.45 40.47
CA LEU A 305 -9.37 -4.65 39.43
C LEU A 305 -8.61 -4.69 38.13
N LEU A 306 -9.34 -4.97 37.05
CA LEU A 306 -8.84 -4.72 35.67
C LEU A 306 -8.97 -3.24 35.39
N VAL A 307 -7.90 -2.65 34.89
CA VAL A 307 -7.82 -1.20 34.64
C VAL A 307 -7.43 -0.94 33.19
N ILE A 308 -8.23 -0.09 32.55
CA ILE A 308 -7.90 0.55 31.28
C ILE A 308 -8.09 2.06 31.50
N TRP A 309 -7.22 2.88 30.95
CA TRP A 309 -7.30 4.33 31.09
C TRP A 309 -6.94 5.05 29.79
N ASP A 310 -7.52 6.21 29.59
CA ASP A 310 -7.24 7.11 28.49
C ASP A 310 -7.40 8.56 28.97
N GLY A 311 -6.29 9.26 29.17
CA GLY A 311 -6.25 10.62 29.69
C GLY A 311 -6.93 10.75 31.07
N ASP A 312 -8.06 11.45 31.11
CA ASP A 312 -8.78 11.73 32.35
C ASP A 312 -9.83 10.68 32.72
N THR A 313 -9.97 9.61 31.91
CA THR A 313 -11.01 8.59 32.09
C THR A 313 -10.41 7.24 32.43
N VAL A 314 -10.97 6.55 33.40
CA VAL A 314 -10.56 5.22 33.85
C VAL A 314 -11.75 4.26 33.80
N TRP A 315 -11.56 3.13 33.18
CA TRP A 315 -12.50 2.01 33.18
C TRP A 315 -12.00 0.92 34.10
N LEU A 316 -12.85 0.55 35.07
CA LEU A 316 -12.57 -0.43 36.11
C LEU A 316 -13.54 -1.61 35.98
N SER A 317 -13.00 -2.81 36.09
CA SER A 317 -13.81 -4.03 36.12
C SER A 317 -13.25 -5.04 37.11
N HIS A 318 -14.12 -5.75 37.80
CA HIS A 318 -13.81 -6.88 38.68
C HIS A 318 -14.60 -8.14 38.29
N GLU A 319 -15.58 -7.98 37.42
CA GLU A 319 -16.48 -9.05 36.98
C GLU A 319 -16.65 -9.03 35.46
N LYS A 320 -16.67 -10.23 34.86
CA LYS A 320 -16.83 -10.38 33.42
C LYS A 320 -18.14 -9.72 32.93
N GLY A 321 -18.04 -8.86 31.94
CA GLY A 321 -19.16 -8.20 31.28
C GLY A 321 -19.67 -6.95 32.00
N LYS A 322 -19.06 -6.53 33.11
CA LYS A 322 -19.39 -5.28 33.82
C LYS A 322 -18.21 -4.34 33.87
N VAL A 323 -18.39 -3.09 33.52
CA VAL A 323 -17.35 -2.06 33.52
C VAL A 323 -17.90 -0.78 34.14
N ALA A 324 -17.12 -0.14 35.00
CA ALA A 324 -17.39 1.18 35.52
C ALA A 324 -16.47 2.21 34.88
N CYS A 325 -17.03 3.30 34.40
CA CYS A 325 -16.31 4.42 33.82
C CYS A 325 -16.28 5.59 34.82
N LEU A 326 -15.10 6.04 35.21
CA LEU A 326 -14.90 7.06 36.21
C LEU A 326 -13.85 8.08 35.78
N PRO A 327 -14.00 9.36 36.15
CA PRO A 327 -12.88 10.30 36.04
C PRO A 327 -11.68 9.85 36.87
N LEU A 328 -10.47 10.09 36.41
CA LEU A 328 -9.21 9.70 37.07
C LEU A 328 -9.15 10.15 38.53
N ALA A 329 -9.60 11.37 38.81
CA ALA A 329 -9.65 11.91 40.20
C ALA A 329 -10.57 11.11 41.15
N LYS A 330 -11.68 10.55 40.65
CA LYS A 330 -12.56 9.67 41.43
C LYS A 330 -12.01 8.25 41.56
N ALA A 331 -11.42 7.75 40.49
CA ALA A 331 -10.79 6.42 40.47
C ALA A 331 -9.61 6.32 41.45
N SER A 332 -8.87 7.40 41.66
CA SER A 332 -7.72 7.46 42.58
C SER A 332 -8.04 7.03 44.00
N ALA A 333 -9.21 7.44 44.50
CA ALA A 333 -9.67 7.09 45.87
C ALA A 333 -10.01 5.59 46.01
N ILE A 334 -10.57 4.99 44.94
CA ILE A 334 -10.93 3.55 44.91
C ILE A 334 -9.68 2.69 44.78
N LEU A 335 -8.74 3.11 43.94
CA LEU A 335 -7.55 2.35 43.61
C LEU A 335 -6.48 2.32 44.70
N ALA A 336 -6.52 3.26 45.66
CA ALA A 336 -5.51 3.41 46.73
C ALA A 336 -5.29 2.14 47.58
N GLU A 337 -6.30 1.29 47.71
CA GLU A 337 -6.24 0.04 48.48
C GLU A 337 -6.44 -1.22 47.66
N SER A 338 -6.47 -1.12 46.32
CA SER A 338 -6.74 -2.21 45.43
C SER A 338 -5.48 -2.79 44.83
N SER A 339 -5.57 -4.05 44.37
CA SER A 339 -4.60 -4.62 43.43
C SER A 339 -5.12 -4.45 42.00
N ILE A 340 -4.23 -4.10 41.05
CA ILE A 340 -4.62 -3.85 39.69
C ILE A 340 -3.92 -4.77 38.68
N VAL A 341 -4.61 -5.08 37.59
CA VAL A 341 -4.10 -5.67 36.38
C VAL A 341 -4.40 -4.69 35.22
N GLY A 342 -3.39 -4.29 34.50
CA GLY A 342 -3.54 -3.30 33.43
C GLY A 342 -2.53 -3.46 32.31
N HIS A 343 -2.55 -2.53 31.39
CA HIS A 343 -1.58 -2.43 30.29
C HIS A 343 -0.83 -1.10 30.43
N ASP A 344 0.52 -1.14 30.37
CA ASP A 344 1.38 0.03 30.60
C ASP A 344 1.08 0.74 31.92
N THR A 345 1.01 -0.03 32.98
CA THR A 345 0.61 0.46 34.31
C THR A 345 1.55 1.53 34.87
N LYS A 346 2.79 1.60 34.37
CA LYS A 346 3.76 2.63 34.80
C LYS A 346 3.27 4.05 34.48
N GLU A 347 2.79 4.29 33.26
CA GLU A 347 2.27 5.61 32.88
C GLU A 347 0.96 5.90 33.59
N PHE A 348 0.10 4.90 33.79
CA PHE A 348 -1.09 5.04 34.60
C PHE A 348 -0.79 5.43 36.05
N LEU A 349 0.19 4.80 36.70
CA LEU A 349 0.58 5.19 38.06
C LEU A 349 1.13 6.62 38.15
N LYS A 350 1.84 7.10 37.11
CA LYS A 350 2.25 8.51 37.05
C LYS A 350 1.05 9.46 36.93
N ALA A 351 0.04 9.09 36.13
CA ALA A 351 -1.16 9.87 36.00
C ALA A 351 -1.94 9.95 37.32
N LEU A 352 -2.04 8.85 38.08
CA LEU A 352 -2.63 8.82 39.41
C LEU A 352 -1.89 9.74 40.40
N LEU A 353 -0.57 9.75 40.40
CA LEU A 353 0.23 10.67 41.20
C LEU A 353 -0.04 12.13 40.83
N GLY A 354 -0.10 12.43 39.53
CA GLY A 354 -0.45 13.76 39.02
C GLY A 354 -1.87 14.21 39.44
N ALA A 355 -2.79 13.27 39.56
CA ALA A 355 -4.15 13.51 40.04
C ALA A 355 -4.27 13.61 41.58
N GLY A 356 -3.16 13.57 42.30
CA GLY A 356 -3.12 13.74 43.78
C GLY A 356 -3.32 12.45 44.59
N CYS A 357 -3.19 11.28 43.96
CA CYS A 357 -3.27 10.00 44.67
C CYS A 357 -2.10 9.85 45.64
N GLN A 358 -2.39 9.77 46.95
CA GLN A 358 -1.34 9.67 47.99
C GLN A 358 -0.82 8.23 48.18
N ARG A 359 -1.59 7.23 47.77
CA ARG A 359 -1.23 5.81 47.85
C ARG A 359 -1.55 5.12 46.53
N LEU A 360 -0.54 4.56 45.91
CA LEU A 360 -0.69 3.86 44.64
C LEU A 360 -1.18 2.41 44.82
N PRO A 361 -2.01 1.90 43.90
CA PRO A 361 -2.44 0.51 43.92
C PRO A 361 -1.25 -0.46 43.73
N ALA A 362 -1.39 -1.66 44.24
CA ALA A 362 -0.44 -2.73 43.99
C ALA A 362 -0.64 -3.26 42.57
N VAL A 363 0.41 -3.22 41.74
CA VAL A 363 0.34 -3.83 40.37
C VAL A 363 0.60 -5.32 40.49
N LYS A 364 -0.43 -6.12 40.26
CA LYS A 364 -0.34 -7.57 40.25
C LYS A 364 0.16 -8.11 38.91
N HIS A 365 -0.30 -7.52 37.81
CA HIS A 365 0.14 -7.87 36.48
C HIS A 365 0.07 -6.67 35.53
N ASP A 366 1.11 -6.51 34.73
CA ASP A 366 1.18 -5.56 33.63
C ASP A 366 1.31 -6.34 32.32
N THR A 367 0.27 -6.24 31.48
CA THR A 367 0.25 -7.01 30.22
C THR A 367 1.27 -6.54 29.20
N ALA A 368 1.73 -5.27 29.28
CA ALA A 368 2.84 -4.79 28.43
C ALA A 368 4.15 -5.42 28.85
N GLN A 369 4.46 -5.46 30.15
CA GLN A 369 5.67 -6.11 30.68
C GLN A 369 5.63 -7.63 30.51
N GLY A 370 4.48 -8.27 30.75
CA GLY A 370 4.27 -9.68 30.49
C GLY A 370 4.52 -10.05 29.04
N SER A 371 4.02 -9.23 28.11
CA SER A 371 4.28 -9.41 26.68
C SER A 371 5.77 -9.26 26.32
N PHE A 372 6.48 -8.31 26.94
CA PHE A 372 7.91 -8.12 26.75
C PHE A 372 8.73 -9.30 27.30
N LEU A 373 8.37 -9.84 28.47
CA LEU A 373 9.07 -11.00 29.06
C LEU A 373 8.87 -12.28 28.22
N LEU A 374 7.71 -12.44 27.59
CA LEU A 374 7.44 -13.56 26.68
C LEU A 374 8.13 -13.42 25.34
N ASN A 375 8.36 -12.19 24.87
CA ASN A 375 9.06 -11.92 23.61
C ASN A 375 9.87 -10.62 23.69
N PRO A 376 11.10 -10.65 24.24
CA PRO A 376 11.92 -9.47 24.51
C PRO A 376 12.41 -8.74 23.24
N LEU A 377 12.32 -9.36 22.06
CA LEU A 377 12.69 -8.74 20.78
C LEU A 377 11.54 -7.93 20.16
N ARG A 378 10.36 -7.97 20.76
CA ARG A 378 9.19 -7.22 20.29
C ARG A 378 9.28 -5.78 20.77
N LYS A 379 9.60 -4.85 19.89
CA LYS A 379 9.42 -3.41 20.15
C LYS A 379 7.93 -3.13 20.33
N SER A 380 7.58 -2.52 21.46
CA SER A 380 6.23 -2.07 21.82
C SER A 380 5.66 -1.10 20.77
#